data_ce7c68c67246df21a098bc2137ec9a51
#
_entry.id   ce7c68c67246df21a098bc2137ec9a51
#
_cell.length_a   1.000
_cell.length_b   1.000
_cell.length_c   1.000
_cell.angle_alpha   90.00
_cell.angle_beta   90.00
_cell.angle_gamma   90.00
#
_symmetry.space_group_name_H-M   'P 1'
#
loop_
_entity.id
_entity.type
_entity.pdbx_description
1 polymer ?
#
loop_
_entity_poly.entity_id
_entity_poly.type
_entity_poly.pdbx_seq_one_letter_code
_entity_poly.pdbx_strand_id
1 'polypeptide(L)'
;MLPDFFLTYTEYFQPLNLFKYITFRSIGDLLTALLISFIFVPKIINLLKRMQKKGQPIRSDGPQSHIIFKTGTPTMGGLLIVLAFTTSTILWAKLDNVYIWIILGVAISFGIIGLLDDWIKVSKMKSDGLTSYQKIIPQIFIAFIAAWFISENTPQNLQNTLSIPFLK
;
A
#
# COMPACT_ATOMS: atom_id res chain seq x y z
N MET A 1 17.77 2.35 3.09
CA MET A 1 18.73 1.51 2.31
C MET A 1 19.42 2.26 1.16
N LEU A 2 18.71 2.57 0.02
CA LEU A 2 19.39 3.33 -1.06
C LEU A 2 19.98 4.66 -0.61
N PRO A 3 19.27 5.51 0.16
CA PRO A 3 19.85 6.76 0.62
C PRO A 3 21.13 6.58 1.44
N ASP A 4 21.14 5.62 2.36
CA ASP A 4 22.28 5.40 3.24
C ASP A 4 23.51 4.91 2.46
N PHE A 5 23.28 4.01 1.49
CA PHE A 5 24.32 3.56 0.58
C PHE A 5 24.94 4.71 -0.22
N PHE A 6 24.11 5.56 -0.85
CA PHE A 6 24.61 6.67 -1.63
C PHE A 6 25.27 7.77 -0.77
N LEU A 7 24.79 7.97 0.44
CA LEU A 7 25.38 8.95 1.37
C LEU A 7 26.79 8.59 1.79
N THR A 8 27.17 7.30 1.78
CA THR A 8 28.55 6.88 2.06
C THR A 8 29.54 7.35 1.01
N TYR A 9 29.06 7.59 -0.23
CA TYR A 9 29.92 8.03 -1.35
C TYR A 9 29.85 9.53 -1.63
N THR A 10 29.26 10.33 -0.74
CA THR A 10 29.12 11.80 -0.93
C THR A 10 30.46 12.53 -0.95
N GLU A 11 31.51 11.97 -0.33
CA GLU A 11 32.86 12.53 -0.36
C GLU A 11 33.47 12.48 -1.77
N TYR A 12 33.12 11.47 -2.56
CA TYR A 12 33.63 11.30 -3.92
C TYR A 12 32.76 12.00 -4.96
N PHE A 13 31.45 12.17 -4.68
CA PHE A 13 30.52 12.75 -5.64
C PHE A 13 29.44 13.61 -4.94
N GLN A 14 29.67 14.92 -4.94
CA GLN A 14 28.81 15.90 -4.25
C GLN A 14 27.32 15.83 -4.59
N PRO A 15 26.86 15.56 -5.83
CA PRO A 15 25.44 15.45 -6.15
C PRO A 15 24.69 14.42 -5.33
N LEU A 16 25.35 13.40 -4.76
CA LEU A 16 24.73 12.41 -3.88
C LEU A 16 24.19 13.01 -2.57
N ASN A 17 24.56 14.26 -2.23
CA ASN A 17 23.96 14.97 -1.11
C ASN A 17 22.44 15.20 -1.25
N LEU A 18 21.88 15.07 -2.46
CA LEU A 18 20.44 15.13 -2.70
C LEU A 18 19.67 14.06 -1.92
N PHE A 19 20.28 12.90 -1.68
CA PHE A 19 19.67 11.82 -0.89
C PHE A 19 19.46 12.16 0.59
N LYS A 20 20.04 13.25 1.11
CA LYS A 20 19.75 13.77 2.45
C LYS A 20 18.34 14.36 2.55
N TYR A 21 17.83 14.95 1.45
CA TYR A 21 16.57 15.67 1.45
C TYR A 21 15.38 14.71 1.35
N ILE A 22 14.43 14.89 2.26
CA ILE A 22 13.22 14.06 2.31
C ILE A 22 12.38 14.20 1.04
N THR A 23 12.31 15.42 0.48
CA THR A 23 11.59 15.70 -0.77
C THR A 23 12.14 14.90 -1.94
N PHE A 24 13.47 14.86 -2.09
CA PHE A 24 14.12 14.07 -3.13
C PHE A 24 13.80 12.57 -2.99
N ARG A 25 13.89 12.06 -1.77
CA ARG A 25 13.57 10.65 -1.49
C ARG A 25 12.09 10.34 -1.73
N SER A 26 11.18 11.25 -1.37
CA SER A 26 9.74 11.05 -1.60
C SER A 26 9.39 11.06 -3.08
N ILE A 27 10.03 11.91 -3.89
CA ILE A 27 9.86 11.91 -5.35
C ILE A 27 10.44 10.61 -5.94
N GLY A 28 11.62 10.20 -5.49
CA GLY A 28 12.23 8.94 -5.90
C GLY A 28 11.37 7.72 -5.57
N ASP A 29 10.78 7.69 -4.37
CA ASP A 29 9.84 6.67 -3.91
C ASP A 29 8.62 6.60 -4.84
N LEU A 30 7.97 7.74 -5.08
CA LEU A 30 6.81 7.85 -5.96
C LEU A 30 7.13 7.37 -7.39
N LEU A 31 8.22 7.84 -7.98
CA LEU A 31 8.62 7.44 -9.32
C LEU A 31 8.94 5.95 -9.40
N THR A 32 9.61 5.41 -8.38
CA THR A 32 9.93 3.97 -8.32
C THR A 32 8.66 3.13 -8.19
N ALA A 33 7.69 3.53 -7.36
CA ALA A 33 6.41 2.85 -7.24
C ALA A 33 5.63 2.87 -8.56
N LEU A 34 5.62 4.01 -9.28
CA LEU A 34 5.02 4.11 -10.60
C LEU A 34 5.71 3.21 -11.62
N LEU A 35 7.04 3.20 -11.69
CA LEU A 35 7.79 2.34 -12.61
C LEU A 35 7.52 0.86 -12.33
N ILE A 36 7.55 0.43 -11.08
CA ILE A 36 7.18 -0.94 -10.69
C ILE A 36 5.77 -1.25 -11.18
N SER A 37 4.82 -0.35 -10.94
CA SER A 37 3.44 -0.55 -11.37
C SER A 37 3.34 -0.70 -12.89
N PHE A 38 3.92 0.21 -13.68
CA PHE A 38 3.86 0.14 -15.14
C PHE A 38 4.50 -1.12 -15.71
N ILE A 39 5.63 -1.57 -15.15
CA ILE A 39 6.34 -2.76 -15.63
C ILE A 39 5.58 -4.05 -15.27
N PHE A 40 4.99 -4.11 -14.08
CA PHE A 40 4.39 -5.34 -13.57
C PHE A 40 2.88 -5.45 -13.83
N VAL A 41 2.15 -4.35 -14.08
CA VAL A 41 0.71 -4.37 -14.39
C VAL A 41 0.36 -5.39 -15.48
N PRO A 42 0.97 -5.39 -16.68
CA PRO A 42 0.58 -6.34 -17.73
C PRO A 42 0.85 -7.79 -17.32
N LYS A 43 1.94 -8.05 -16.61
CA LYS A 43 2.30 -9.40 -16.14
C LYS A 43 1.29 -9.90 -15.09
N ILE A 44 0.94 -9.06 -14.14
CA ILE A 44 -0.01 -9.40 -13.07
C ILE A 44 -1.41 -9.55 -13.62
N ILE A 45 -1.88 -8.68 -14.53
CA ILE A 45 -3.16 -8.84 -15.19
C ILE A 45 -3.24 -10.17 -15.92
N ASN A 46 -2.20 -10.55 -16.67
CA ASN A 46 -2.16 -11.81 -17.37
C ASN A 46 -2.15 -13.02 -16.41
N LEU A 47 -1.43 -12.93 -15.31
CA LEU A 47 -1.43 -13.95 -14.25
C LEU A 47 -2.83 -14.10 -13.63
N LEU A 48 -3.44 -12.99 -13.23
CA LEU A 48 -4.78 -12.97 -12.64
C LEU A 48 -5.85 -13.49 -13.61
N LYS A 49 -5.77 -13.13 -14.90
CA LYS A 49 -6.66 -13.68 -15.94
C LYS A 49 -6.54 -15.20 -16.07
N ARG A 50 -5.33 -15.74 -15.98
CA ARG A 50 -5.12 -17.20 -16.01
C ARG A 50 -5.69 -17.90 -14.78
N MET A 51 -5.56 -17.29 -13.60
CA MET A 51 -6.09 -17.82 -12.34
C MET A 51 -7.62 -17.68 -12.26
N GLN A 52 -8.16 -16.58 -12.76
CA GLN A 52 -9.59 -16.21 -12.69
C GLN A 52 -10.27 -16.43 -14.05
N LYS A 53 -10.29 -17.68 -14.55
CA LYS A 53 -10.78 -18.03 -15.89
C LYS A 53 -12.17 -17.46 -16.27
N LYS A 54 -13.04 -17.20 -15.28
CA LYS A 54 -14.39 -16.63 -15.46
C LYS A 54 -14.46 -15.12 -15.14
N GLY A 55 -13.34 -14.50 -14.79
CA GLY A 55 -13.30 -13.11 -14.35
C GLY A 55 -13.96 -12.86 -12.99
N GLN A 56 -14.17 -11.58 -12.68
CA GLN A 56 -14.83 -11.16 -11.45
C GLN A 56 -16.34 -11.40 -11.53
N PRO A 57 -16.97 -12.02 -10.50
CA PRO A 57 -18.42 -12.09 -10.41
C PRO A 57 -19.01 -10.69 -10.26
N ILE A 58 -19.92 -10.31 -11.14
CA ILE A 58 -20.54 -9.00 -11.19
C ILE A 58 -21.88 -9.07 -10.46
N ARG A 59 -22.21 -8.02 -9.68
CA ARG A 59 -23.52 -7.91 -9.05
C ARG A 59 -24.62 -7.73 -10.09
N SER A 60 -25.67 -8.52 -9.97
CA SER A 60 -26.84 -8.46 -10.88
C SER A 60 -27.68 -7.19 -10.71
N ASP A 61 -27.57 -6.54 -9.54
CA ASP A 61 -28.25 -5.28 -9.19
C ASP A 61 -27.48 -4.02 -9.60
N GLY A 62 -26.31 -4.19 -10.23
CA GLY A 62 -25.46 -3.07 -10.68
C GLY A 62 -25.90 -2.49 -12.03
N PRO A 63 -25.38 -1.30 -12.40
CA PRO A 63 -25.65 -0.69 -13.70
C PRO A 63 -25.29 -1.64 -14.86
N GLN A 64 -26.15 -1.69 -15.90
CA GLN A 64 -25.94 -2.58 -17.05
C GLN A 64 -24.60 -2.36 -17.77
N SER A 65 -24.10 -1.12 -17.78
CA SER A 65 -22.78 -0.77 -18.30
C SER A 65 -21.64 -1.57 -17.61
N HIS A 66 -21.75 -1.83 -16.31
CA HIS A 66 -20.76 -2.62 -15.58
C HIS A 66 -20.75 -4.09 -16.02
N ILE A 67 -21.90 -4.65 -16.38
CA ILE A 67 -22.00 -6.02 -16.87
C ILE A 67 -21.28 -6.16 -18.22
N ILE A 68 -21.45 -5.16 -19.09
CA ILE A 68 -20.86 -5.17 -20.43
C ILE A 68 -19.36 -4.93 -20.40
N PHE A 69 -18.89 -3.88 -19.66
CA PHE A 69 -17.49 -3.46 -19.70
C PHE A 69 -16.58 -4.20 -18.70
N LYS A 70 -17.10 -4.75 -17.60
CA LYS A 70 -16.30 -5.42 -16.57
C LYS A 70 -16.29 -6.94 -16.68
N THR A 71 -17.08 -7.52 -17.59
CA THR A 71 -17.07 -8.97 -17.83
C THR A 71 -15.66 -9.43 -18.25
N GLY A 72 -15.10 -10.41 -17.54
CA GLY A 72 -13.75 -10.92 -17.82
C GLY A 72 -12.61 -10.07 -17.25
N THR A 73 -12.89 -8.97 -16.56
CA THR A 73 -11.84 -8.19 -15.89
C THR A 73 -11.43 -8.90 -14.60
N PRO A 74 -10.13 -9.17 -14.36
CA PRO A 74 -9.69 -9.77 -13.10
C PRO A 74 -9.81 -8.78 -11.95
N THR A 75 -10.08 -9.27 -10.76
CA THR A 75 -9.95 -8.54 -9.48
C THR A 75 -8.56 -8.73 -8.87
N MET A 76 -8.28 -8.17 -7.69
CA MET A 76 -7.00 -8.23 -6.97
C MET A 76 -5.89 -7.31 -7.50
N GLY A 77 -6.23 -6.27 -8.26
CA GLY A 77 -5.25 -5.26 -8.70
C GLY A 77 -4.56 -4.52 -7.55
N GLY A 78 -5.23 -4.42 -6.39
CA GLY A 78 -4.69 -3.82 -5.17
C GLY A 78 -3.42 -4.51 -4.65
N LEU A 79 -3.23 -5.80 -4.94
CA LEU A 79 -2.01 -6.52 -4.57
C LEU A 79 -0.77 -5.85 -5.18
N LEU A 80 -0.83 -5.47 -6.46
CA LEU A 80 0.28 -4.79 -7.12
C LEU A 80 0.58 -3.44 -6.49
N ILE A 81 -0.46 -2.69 -6.13
CA ILE A 81 -0.30 -1.36 -5.50
C ILE A 81 0.43 -1.51 -4.17
N VAL A 82 0.00 -2.46 -3.33
CA VAL A 82 0.64 -2.72 -2.03
C VAL A 82 2.09 -3.18 -2.20
N LEU A 83 2.36 -4.06 -3.16
CA LEU A 83 3.72 -4.52 -3.45
C LEU A 83 4.62 -3.38 -3.97
N ALA A 84 4.13 -2.58 -4.92
CA ALA A 84 4.89 -1.45 -5.46
C ALA A 84 5.19 -0.41 -4.38
N PHE A 85 4.19 -0.04 -3.58
CA PHE A 85 4.33 0.88 -2.45
C PHE A 85 5.32 0.35 -1.41
N THR A 86 5.16 -0.90 -0.97
CA THR A 86 6.03 -1.49 0.06
C THR A 86 7.49 -1.57 -0.42
N THR A 87 7.70 -2.06 -1.65
CA THR A 87 9.05 -2.21 -2.21
C THR A 87 9.73 -0.85 -2.37
N SER A 88 9.03 0.11 -2.91
CA SER A 88 9.53 1.47 -3.11
C SER A 88 9.86 2.13 -1.77
N THR A 89 8.96 2.06 -0.78
CA THR A 89 9.20 2.62 0.56
C THR A 89 10.41 1.98 1.25
N ILE A 90 10.59 0.67 1.17
CA ILE A 90 11.77 -0.01 1.73
C ILE A 90 13.07 0.47 1.05
N LEU A 91 13.03 0.77 -0.24
CA LEU A 91 14.20 1.26 -0.97
C LEU A 91 14.59 2.69 -0.57
N TRP A 92 13.62 3.60 -0.44
CA TRP A 92 13.86 5.03 -0.30
C TRP A 92 13.73 5.58 1.12
N ALA A 93 12.97 4.93 2.00
CA ALA A 93 12.77 5.39 3.37
C ALA A 93 14.00 5.12 4.26
N LYS A 94 14.10 5.89 5.34
CA LYS A 94 15.02 5.62 6.45
C LYS A 94 14.42 4.55 7.34
N LEU A 95 14.93 3.33 7.25
CA LEU A 95 14.39 2.18 7.98
C LEU A 95 14.66 2.21 9.49
N ASP A 96 15.53 3.11 9.96
CA ASP A 96 15.76 3.36 11.40
C ASP A 96 14.55 4.05 12.06
N ASN A 97 13.65 4.62 11.26
CA ASN A 97 12.46 5.28 11.75
C ASN A 97 11.32 4.28 11.97
N VAL A 98 10.94 4.08 13.22
CA VAL A 98 9.85 3.17 13.64
C VAL A 98 8.53 3.49 12.94
N TYR A 99 8.22 4.77 12.69
CA TYR A 99 6.98 5.17 12.03
C TYR A 99 6.85 4.61 10.61
N ILE A 100 7.97 4.39 9.89
CA ILE A 100 7.95 3.75 8.56
C ILE A 100 7.42 2.32 8.67
N TRP A 101 7.87 1.58 9.68
CA TRP A 101 7.41 0.20 9.90
C TRP A 101 5.95 0.14 10.34
N ILE A 102 5.48 1.10 11.13
CA ILE A 102 4.07 1.19 11.52
C ILE A 102 3.20 1.43 10.27
N ILE A 103 3.57 2.40 9.42
CA ILE A 103 2.83 2.70 8.18
C ILE A 103 2.83 1.50 7.24
N LEU A 104 3.97 0.86 7.02
CA LEU A 104 4.07 -0.35 6.20
C LEU A 104 3.23 -1.49 6.77
N GLY A 105 3.29 -1.71 8.09
CA GLY A 105 2.51 -2.72 8.78
C GLY A 105 1.01 -2.52 8.59
N VAL A 106 0.52 -1.29 8.75
CA VAL A 106 -0.88 -0.93 8.51
C VAL A 106 -1.24 -1.17 7.04
N ALA A 107 -0.47 -0.64 6.10
CA ALA A 107 -0.75 -0.76 4.67
C ALA A 107 -0.81 -2.22 4.21
N ILE A 108 0.13 -3.06 4.65
CA ILE A 108 0.17 -4.49 4.33
C ILE A 108 -1.02 -5.20 4.97
N SER A 109 -1.33 -4.93 6.23
CA SER A 109 -2.44 -5.57 6.94
C SER A 109 -3.79 -5.26 6.29
N PHE A 110 -4.04 -3.99 5.92
CA PHE A 110 -5.25 -3.61 5.18
C PHE A 110 -5.26 -4.21 3.78
N GLY A 111 -4.09 -4.30 3.13
CA GLY A 111 -3.92 -4.99 1.85
C GLY A 111 -4.31 -6.47 1.93
N ILE A 112 -3.90 -7.17 3.00
CA ILE A 112 -4.26 -8.58 3.24
C ILE A 112 -5.77 -8.73 3.43
N ILE A 113 -6.43 -7.85 4.20
CA ILE A 113 -7.90 -7.89 4.36
C ILE A 113 -8.60 -7.75 3.00
N GLY A 114 -8.15 -6.79 2.16
CA GLY A 114 -8.68 -6.60 0.82
C GLY A 114 -8.45 -7.81 -0.08
N LEU A 115 -7.28 -8.43 0.02
CA LEU A 115 -6.90 -9.61 -0.74
C LEU A 115 -7.76 -10.82 -0.34
N LEU A 116 -8.03 -11.01 0.94
CA LEU A 116 -8.92 -12.05 1.45
C LEU A 116 -10.36 -11.87 0.97
N ASP A 117 -10.85 -10.62 0.97
CA ASP A 117 -12.17 -10.28 0.43
C ASP A 117 -12.31 -10.68 -1.04
N ASP A 118 -11.34 -10.28 -1.84
CA ASP A 118 -11.30 -10.59 -3.27
C ASP A 118 -11.10 -12.09 -3.53
N TRP A 119 -10.26 -12.74 -2.73
CA TRP A 119 -10.05 -14.20 -2.81
C TRP A 119 -11.34 -14.97 -2.58
N ILE A 120 -12.11 -14.58 -1.55
CA ILE A 120 -13.40 -15.23 -1.24
C ILE A 120 -14.40 -15.07 -2.40
N LYS A 121 -14.47 -13.86 -3.00
CA LYS A 121 -15.34 -13.60 -4.16
C LYS A 121 -15.00 -14.50 -5.34
N VAL A 122 -13.71 -14.59 -5.67
CA VAL A 122 -13.24 -15.42 -6.78
C VAL A 122 -13.45 -16.91 -6.50
N SER A 123 -13.08 -17.38 -5.29
CA SER A 123 -13.18 -18.79 -4.93
C SER A 123 -14.62 -19.29 -4.89
N LYS A 124 -15.54 -18.47 -4.37
CA LYS A 124 -16.96 -18.84 -4.26
C LYS A 124 -17.78 -18.47 -5.51
N MET A 125 -17.17 -17.79 -6.49
CA MET A 125 -17.86 -17.26 -7.66
C MET A 125 -19.11 -16.44 -7.30
N LYS A 126 -19.05 -15.68 -6.20
CA LYS A 126 -20.12 -14.83 -5.70
C LYS A 126 -19.62 -13.40 -5.59
N SER A 127 -20.50 -12.43 -5.80
CA SER A 127 -20.19 -11.00 -5.60
C SER A 127 -19.93 -10.64 -4.14
N ASP A 128 -20.38 -11.47 -3.21
CA ASP A 128 -20.27 -11.25 -1.78
C ASP A 128 -18.94 -11.81 -1.26
N GLY A 129 -18.09 -10.91 -0.76
CA GLY A 129 -16.84 -11.26 -0.11
C GLY A 129 -17.01 -11.44 1.39
N LEU A 130 -16.11 -10.84 2.17
CA LEU A 130 -16.22 -10.76 3.62
C LEU A 130 -17.44 -9.92 4.02
N THR A 131 -18.10 -10.30 5.11
CA THR A 131 -19.16 -9.48 5.69
C THR A 131 -18.60 -8.16 6.25
N SER A 132 -19.45 -7.14 6.40
CA SER A 132 -19.01 -5.83 6.92
C SER A 132 -18.29 -5.95 8.27
N TYR A 133 -18.79 -6.77 9.17
CA TYR A 133 -18.15 -7.02 10.47
C TYR A 133 -16.77 -7.69 10.34
N GLN A 134 -16.63 -8.66 9.45
CA GLN A 134 -15.37 -9.34 9.19
C GLN A 134 -14.29 -8.42 8.59
N LYS A 135 -14.69 -7.28 8.01
CA LYS A 135 -13.76 -6.25 7.54
C LYS A 135 -13.46 -5.24 8.64
N ILE A 136 -14.48 -4.72 9.30
CA ILE A 136 -14.35 -3.61 10.25
C ILE A 136 -13.60 -4.03 11.52
N ILE A 137 -13.89 -5.21 12.07
CA ILE A 137 -13.27 -5.66 13.32
C ILE A 137 -11.72 -5.74 13.20
N PRO A 138 -11.15 -6.45 12.20
CA PRO A 138 -9.70 -6.47 12.04
C PRO A 138 -9.10 -5.08 11.75
N GLN A 139 -9.80 -4.23 11.00
CA GLN A 139 -9.34 -2.86 10.71
C GLN A 139 -9.23 -2.02 11.98
N ILE A 140 -10.25 -2.07 12.87
CA ILE A 140 -10.21 -1.38 14.16
C ILE A 140 -9.06 -1.92 15.01
N PHE A 141 -8.86 -3.23 15.04
CA PHE A 141 -7.78 -3.85 15.81
C PHE A 141 -6.39 -3.42 15.32
N ILE A 142 -6.18 -3.41 14.01
CA ILE A 142 -4.93 -2.94 13.40
C ILE A 142 -4.71 -1.46 13.70
N ALA A 143 -5.76 -0.64 13.59
CA ALA A 143 -5.68 0.79 13.88
C ALA A 143 -5.34 1.05 15.36
N PHE A 144 -5.92 0.28 16.28
CA PHE A 144 -5.62 0.37 17.69
C PHE A 144 -4.16 0.02 18.00
N ILE A 145 -3.65 -1.07 17.42
CA ILE A 145 -2.24 -1.47 17.56
C ILE A 145 -1.32 -0.37 17.02
N ALA A 146 -1.62 0.15 15.84
CA ALA A 146 -0.82 1.22 15.24
C ALA A 146 -0.81 2.49 16.11
N ALA A 147 -1.97 2.89 16.63
CA ALA A 147 -2.10 4.03 17.53
C ALA A 147 -1.29 3.83 18.83
N TRP A 148 -1.31 2.62 19.38
CA TRP A 148 -0.50 2.29 20.56
C TRP A 148 1.00 2.46 20.24
N PHE A 149 1.50 1.82 19.17
CA PHE A 149 2.92 1.94 18.82
C PHE A 149 3.34 3.39 18.54
N ILE A 150 2.47 4.20 17.92
CA ILE A 150 2.71 5.63 17.71
C ILE A 150 2.82 6.34 19.06
N SER A 151 1.89 6.10 19.99
CA SER A 151 1.87 6.71 21.30
C SER A 151 3.15 6.41 22.11
N GLU A 152 3.57 5.14 22.12
CA GLU A 152 4.78 4.71 22.83
C GLU A 152 6.07 5.33 22.26
N ASN A 153 6.13 5.54 20.94
CA ASN A 153 7.32 6.10 20.30
C ASN A 153 7.28 7.62 20.12
N THR A 154 6.17 8.27 20.51
CA THR A 154 6.06 9.73 20.42
C THR A 154 6.73 10.39 21.62
N PRO A 155 7.63 11.39 21.42
CA PRO A 155 8.23 12.15 22.51
C PRO A 155 7.19 12.79 23.42
N GLN A 156 7.45 12.81 24.73
CA GLN A 156 6.49 13.29 25.74
C GLN A 156 5.99 14.71 25.49
N ASN A 157 6.80 15.58 24.92
CA ASN A 157 6.45 16.95 24.57
C ASN A 157 5.47 17.06 23.39
N LEU A 158 5.31 15.99 22.60
CA LEU A 158 4.39 15.92 21.47
C LEU A 158 3.18 15.01 21.74
N GLN A 159 3.22 14.25 22.81
CA GLN A 159 2.07 13.46 23.25
C GLN A 159 0.90 14.39 23.56
N ASN A 160 -0.28 14.05 23.08
CA ASN A 160 -1.52 14.83 23.23
C ASN A 160 -1.51 16.23 22.57
N THR A 161 -0.59 16.51 21.66
CA THR A 161 -0.61 17.71 20.84
C THR A 161 -1.10 17.40 19.42
N LEU A 162 -2.02 18.20 18.91
CA LEU A 162 -2.51 18.11 17.54
C LEU A 162 -1.97 19.29 16.74
N SER A 163 -1.09 19.02 15.78
CA SER A 163 -0.64 20.05 14.84
C SER A 163 -1.69 20.27 13.76
N ILE A 164 -2.37 21.41 13.81
CA ILE A 164 -3.30 21.80 12.74
C ILE A 164 -2.54 22.74 11.79
N PRO A 165 -2.45 22.40 10.48
CA PRO A 165 -1.81 23.28 9.52
C PRO A 165 -2.43 24.68 9.57
N PHE A 166 -1.59 25.71 9.52
CA PHE A 166 -1.97 27.14 9.55
C PHE A 166 -2.51 27.69 10.90
N LEU A 167 -2.63 26.88 11.94
CA LEU A 167 -2.92 27.36 13.31
C LEU A 167 -1.67 27.16 14.19
N LYS A 168 -1.23 28.23 14.81
CA LYS A 168 -0.16 28.23 15.83
C LYS A 168 -0.75 28.15 17.20
#